data_cd9d861036dd666babe5476ed2c0f7e2
#
_entry.id   cd9d861036dd666babe5476ed2c0f7e2
#
_cell.length_a   1.000
_cell.length_b   1.000
_cell.length_c   1.000
_cell.angle_alpha   90.00
_cell.angle_beta   90.00
_cell.angle_gamma   90.00
#
_symmetry.space_group_name_H-M   'P 1'
#
loop_
_entity.id
_entity.type
_entity.pdbx_description
1 polymer ?
#
loop_
_entity_poly.entity_id
_entity_poly.type
_entity_poly.pdbx_seq_one_letter_code
_entity_poly.pdbx_strand_id
1 'polypeptide(L)'
;AKLATDPSLSYQQVLFSTILNEGYILTVPDYQGPKRAFAAGRLEGHMAIDGILATLNLKELCLSKDTKVIGYGYSGGSIATGWAASLQPSYAPNLNMVGWTFGGTPANLTSTLEHLNGGTAAGFAVSGVAGIVDEYEPVADWIDDKLTHKGKHALDFVREHCTVGIVLRYPFTNILSDSFMKHGAQLLQSPIMKKVLGTLNMGMRPDETPKAPVYMFHAKLDEVIPYDSAHHAAKRWGDHGADILFEEFTGLVMGHASTELLNLPNVLLFMRDRMSGKPFIHGYEHKHTDNPLEDPGVIAKGFGALAETIKNAIDNTVGMGDKHMKAKIEQSRRRRIVS
;
A
#
# COMPACT_ATOMS: atom_id res chain seq x y z
N ALA A 1 17.92 12.80 10.92
CA ALA A 1 18.67 11.93 11.85
C ALA A 1 17.77 10.81 12.47
N LYS A 2 16.48 11.06 12.76
CA LYS A 2 15.55 10.00 13.25
C LYS A 2 15.19 8.96 12.17
N LEU A 3 15.22 9.33 10.91
CA LEU A 3 14.88 8.47 9.76
C LEU A 3 15.90 7.35 9.53
N ALA A 4 17.18 7.56 9.86
CA ALA A 4 18.24 6.58 9.60
C ALA A 4 18.26 5.37 10.57
N THR A 5 17.43 5.38 11.61
CA THR A 5 17.43 4.35 12.66
C THR A 5 16.15 3.49 12.68
N ASP A 6 15.19 3.77 11.78
CA ASP A 6 13.97 2.97 11.67
C ASP A 6 14.20 1.80 10.67
N PRO A 7 14.16 0.52 11.13
CA PRO A 7 14.37 -0.64 10.25
C PRO A 7 13.33 -0.75 9.12
N SER A 8 12.13 -0.20 9.29
CA SER A 8 11.11 -0.20 8.24
C SER A 8 11.52 0.65 7.04
N LEU A 9 12.29 1.71 7.26
CA LEU A 9 12.84 2.55 6.18
C LEU A 9 13.95 1.85 5.41
N SER A 10 14.79 1.06 6.09
CA SER A 10 15.82 0.26 5.41
C SER A 10 15.20 -0.76 4.46
N TYR A 11 14.09 -1.37 4.88
CA TYR A 11 13.31 -2.28 4.05
C TYR A 11 12.71 -1.58 2.81
N GLN A 12 12.05 -0.45 2.99
CA GLN A 12 11.52 0.34 1.88
C GLN A 12 12.60 0.80 0.91
N GLN A 13 13.81 1.13 1.40
CA GLN A 13 14.94 1.47 0.54
C GLN A 13 15.35 0.34 -0.39
N VAL A 14 15.27 -0.93 0.04
CA VAL A 14 15.52 -2.09 -0.82
C VAL A 14 14.49 -2.14 -1.95
N LEU A 15 13.21 -1.95 -1.66
CA LEU A 15 12.14 -1.93 -2.65
C LEU A 15 12.34 -0.79 -3.65
N PHE A 16 12.58 0.43 -3.17
CA PHE A 16 12.83 1.60 -4.01
C PHE A 16 14.06 1.41 -4.90
N SER A 17 15.15 0.91 -4.34
CA SER A 17 16.37 0.63 -5.10
C SER A 17 16.14 -0.41 -6.18
N THR A 18 15.34 -1.43 -5.92
CA THR A 18 15.00 -2.47 -6.90
C THR A 18 14.23 -1.87 -8.08
N ILE A 19 13.22 -1.03 -7.82
CA ILE A 19 12.43 -0.35 -8.85
C ILE A 19 13.30 0.64 -9.65
N LEU A 20 14.17 1.40 -8.99
CA LEU A 20 15.09 2.33 -9.64
C LEU A 20 16.13 1.62 -10.50
N ASN A 21 16.60 0.43 -10.10
CA ASN A 21 17.53 -0.39 -10.90
C ASN A 21 16.90 -0.91 -12.21
N GLU A 22 15.56 -1.03 -12.26
CA GLU A 22 14.82 -1.31 -13.50
C GLU A 22 14.81 -0.12 -14.48
N GLY A 23 15.31 1.04 -14.07
CA GLY A 23 15.36 2.25 -14.88
C GLY A 23 14.09 3.09 -14.84
N TYR A 24 13.19 2.83 -13.89
CA TYR A 24 11.99 3.64 -13.68
C TYR A 24 12.28 4.91 -12.89
N ILE A 25 11.44 5.92 -13.09
CA ILE A 25 11.34 7.07 -12.19
C ILE A 25 10.38 6.67 -11.07
N LEU A 26 10.78 6.89 -9.83
CA LEU A 26 9.98 6.61 -8.66
C LEU A 26 9.49 7.90 -8.03
N THR A 27 8.19 8.00 -7.79
CA THR A 27 7.58 9.02 -6.93
C THR A 27 6.95 8.36 -5.72
N VAL A 28 7.16 8.94 -4.55
CA VAL A 28 6.63 8.45 -3.28
C VAL A 28 5.90 9.61 -2.61
N PRO A 29 4.59 9.75 -2.85
CA PRO A 29 3.80 10.81 -2.24
C PRO A 29 3.67 10.63 -0.73
N ASP A 30 3.60 11.72 0.02
CA ASP A 30 3.11 11.72 1.39
C ASP A 30 1.56 11.72 1.36
N TYR A 31 1.01 10.52 1.17
CA TYR A 31 -0.41 10.33 0.90
C TYR A 31 -1.32 10.51 2.12
N GLN A 32 -0.78 10.54 3.34
CA GLN A 32 -1.56 10.77 4.55
C GLN A 32 -1.86 12.26 4.78
N GLY A 33 -1.20 13.13 4.02
CA GLY A 33 -1.41 14.57 4.07
C GLY A 33 -1.00 15.24 5.39
N PRO A 34 -1.29 16.53 5.56
CA PRO A 34 -0.81 17.31 6.71
C PRO A 34 -1.39 16.85 8.05
N LYS A 35 -2.54 16.19 8.06
CA LYS A 35 -3.15 15.63 9.26
C LYS A 35 -2.61 14.24 9.62
N ARG A 36 -1.77 13.65 8.78
CA ARG A 36 -1.26 12.28 8.96
C ARG A 36 -2.40 11.26 9.11
N ALA A 37 -3.43 11.41 8.25
CA ALA A 37 -4.70 10.71 8.33
C ALA A 37 -4.60 9.27 7.82
N PHE A 38 -3.84 8.42 8.51
CA PHE A 38 -3.69 7.01 8.19
C PHE A 38 -5.05 6.29 8.18
N ALA A 39 -5.29 5.48 7.16
CA ALA A 39 -6.53 4.76 6.87
C ALA A 39 -7.68 5.63 6.32
N ALA A 40 -7.50 6.95 6.14
CA ALA A 40 -8.47 7.78 5.42
C ALA A 40 -8.39 7.55 3.90
N GLY A 41 -8.70 6.34 3.46
CA GLY A 41 -8.33 5.81 2.15
C GLY A 41 -8.70 6.68 0.96
N ARG A 42 -9.85 7.34 0.96
CA ARG A 42 -10.24 8.22 -0.15
C ARG A 42 -9.33 9.45 -0.26
N LEU A 43 -8.95 10.05 0.90
CA LEU A 43 -7.94 11.11 0.95
C LEU A 43 -6.60 10.59 0.43
N GLU A 44 -6.16 9.45 0.95
CA GLU A 44 -4.89 8.83 0.58
C GLU A 44 -4.82 8.55 -0.93
N GLY A 45 -5.92 8.06 -1.53
CA GLY A 45 -6.04 7.83 -2.97
C GLY A 45 -5.90 9.10 -3.80
N HIS A 46 -6.58 10.19 -3.40
CA HIS A 46 -6.44 11.49 -4.07
C HIS A 46 -5.02 12.03 -3.95
N MET A 47 -4.42 12.00 -2.75
CA MET A 47 -3.04 12.46 -2.54
C MET A 47 -2.02 11.66 -3.37
N ALA A 48 -2.24 10.34 -3.51
CA ALA A 48 -1.40 9.52 -4.38
C ALA A 48 -1.50 9.94 -5.86
N ILE A 49 -2.72 10.21 -6.35
CA ILE A 49 -2.94 10.71 -7.72
C ILE A 49 -2.34 12.11 -7.91
N ASP A 50 -2.50 13.00 -6.94
CA ASP A 50 -1.92 14.35 -6.97
C ASP A 50 -0.38 14.30 -7.00
N GLY A 51 0.23 13.36 -6.27
CA GLY A 51 1.66 13.10 -6.34
C GLY A 51 2.13 12.67 -7.74
N ILE A 52 1.35 11.82 -8.43
CA ILE A 52 1.60 11.47 -9.83
C ILE A 52 1.51 12.70 -10.73
N LEU A 53 0.43 13.47 -10.60
CA LEU A 53 0.22 14.69 -11.39
C LEU A 53 1.33 15.72 -11.17
N ALA A 54 1.73 15.93 -9.91
CA ALA A 54 2.83 16.82 -9.57
C ALA A 54 4.15 16.36 -10.22
N THR A 55 4.44 15.07 -10.17
CA THR A 55 5.64 14.50 -10.80
C THR A 55 5.65 14.68 -12.31
N LEU A 56 4.54 14.42 -12.98
CA LEU A 56 4.41 14.57 -14.44
C LEU A 56 4.51 16.04 -14.88
N ASN A 57 4.11 16.98 -14.04
CA ASN A 57 4.19 18.41 -14.30
C ASN A 57 5.52 19.05 -13.87
N LEU A 58 6.42 18.29 -13.24
CA LEU A 58 7.72 18.79 -12.82
C LEU A 58 8.62 19.01 -14.05
N LYS A 59 8.84 20.26 -14.41
CA LYS A 59 9.55 20.67 -15.65
C LYS A 59 10.96 20.09 -15.76
N GLU A 60 11.63 19.94 -14.64
CA GLU A 60 12.99 19.42 -14.53
C GLU A 60 13.11 17.96 -14.99
N LEU A 61 12.02 17.20 -14.94
CA LEU A 61 12.01 15.82 -15.40
C LEU A 61 11.74 15.68 -16.91
N CYS A 62 11.27 16.74 -17.58
CA CYS A 62 10.95 16.73 -19.02
C CYS A 62 10.08 15.52 -19.44
N LEU A 63 9.11 15.12 -18.61
CA LEU A 63 8.25 13.99 -18.89
C LEU A 63 7.17 14.36 -19.91
N SER A 64 6.85 13.40 -20.80
CA SER A 64 5.71 13.53 -21.70
C SER A 64 4.39 13.38 -20.95
N LYS A 65 3.32 14.01 -21.43
CA LYS A 65 1.95 13.78 -20.95
C LYS A 65 1.49 12.34 -21.13
N ASP A 66 2.06 11.63 -22.11
CA ASP A 66 1.76 10.22 -22.39
C ASP A 66 2.68 9.26 -21.61
N THR A 67 3.45 9.77 -20.66
CA THR A 67 4.31 8.93 -19.81
C THR A 67 3.47 7.86 -19.13
N LYS A 68 3.85 6.60 -19.33
CA LYS A 68 3.20 5.45 -18.69
C LYS A 68 3.44 5.48 -17.20
N VAL A 69 2.40 5.21 -16.43
CA VAL A 69 2.44 5.20 -14.97
C VAL A 69 1.93 3.87 -14.44
N ILE A 70 2.58 3.36 -13.40
CA ILE A 70 2.11 2.21 -12.61
C ILE A 70 2.08 2.62 -11.15
N GLY A 71 0.97 2.26 -10.46
CA GLY A 71 0.88 2.39 -9.02
C GLY A 71 1.29 1.10 -8.32
N TYR A 72 2.08 1.22 -7.24
CA TYR A 72 2.45 0.12 -6.36
C TYR A 72 2.21 0.50 -4.90
N GLY A 73 1.71 -0.46 -4.11
CA GLY A 73 1.56 -0.29 -2.68
C GLY A 73 1.40 -1.61 -1.93
N TYR A 74 1.82 -1.63 -0.67
CA TYR A 74 1.63 -2.79 0.20
C TYR A 74 1.10 -2.35 1.56
N SER A 75 0.26 -3.19 2.20
CA SER A 75 -0.28 -2.92 3.54
C SER A 75 -0.94 -1.52 3.62
N GLY A 76 -0.49 -0.63 4.51
CA GLY A 76 -0.95 0.75 4.55
C GLY A 76 -0.83 1.47 3.21
N GLY A 77 0.26 1.26 2.45
CA GLY A 77 0.42 1.82 1.11
C GLY A 77 -0.57 1.29 0.09
N SER A 78 -1.11 0.08 0.30
CA SER A 78 -2.16 -0.48 -0.55
C SER A 78 -3.54 0.18 -0.32
N ILE A 79 -3.76 0.83 0.82
CA ILE A 79 -4.95 1.66 1.04
C ILE A 79 -4.91 2.82 0.02
N ALA A 80 -3.81 3.57 0.00
CA ALA A 80 -3.63 4.68 -0.94
C ALA A 80 -3.69 4.22 -2.40
N THR A 81 -2.99 3.12 -2.75
CA THR A 81 -2.93 2.62 -4.13
C THR A 81 -4.26 2.04 -4.60
N GLY A 82 -4.96 1.27 -3.77
CA GLY A 82 -6.28 0.71 -4.11
C GLY A 82 -7.34 1.80 -4.28
N TRP A 83 -7.34 2.83 -3.41
CA TRP A 83 -8.22 3.98 -3.58
C TRP A 83 -7.82 4.85 -4.77
N ALA A 84 -6.52 5.03 -5.03
CA ALA A 84 -6.06 5.70 -6.25
C ALA A 84 -6.54 4.97 -7.51
N ALA A 85 -6.44 3.65 -7.54
CA ALA A 85 -6.95 2.83 -8.66
C ALA A 85 -8.46 3.01 -8.87
N SER A 86 -9.24 3.07 -7.77
CA SER A 86 -10.69 3.28 -7.81
C SER A 86 -11.09 4.67 -8.27
N LEU A 87 -10.39 5.69 -7.81
CA LEU A 87 -10.77 7.09 -8.00
C LEU A 87 -10.18 7.71 -9.28
N GLN A 88 -9.04 7.19 -9.77
CA GLN A 88 -8.33 7.73 -10.93
C GLN A 88 -9.22 7.90 -12.18
N PRO A 89 -10.12 6.95 -12.53
CA PRO A 89 -10.94 7.09 -13.73
C PRO A 89 -11.84 8.31 -13.73
N SER A 90 -12.29 8.76 -12.56
CA SER A 90 -13.14 9.96 -12.42
C SER A 90 -12.34 11.22 -12.10
N TYR A 91 -11.30 11.11 -11.27
CA TYR A 91 -10.53 12.25 -10.78
C TYR A 91 -9.46 12.74 -11.76
N ALA A 92 -8.76 11.81 -12.40
CA ALA A 92 -7.68 12.12 -13.34
C ALA A 92 -7.72 11.19 -14.57
N PRO A 93 -8.79 11.27 -15.40
CA PRO A 93 -9.04 10.34 -16.50
C PRO A 93 -7.96 10.34 -17.58
N ASN A 94 -7.21 11.43 -17.69
CA ASN A 94 -6.17 11.61 -18.71
C ASN A 94 -4.79 11.06 -18.31
N LEU A 95 -4.63 10.50 -17.09
CA LEU A 95 -3.40 9.82 -16.72
C LEU A 95 -3.24 8.52 -17.52
N ASN A 96 -2.08 8.34 -18.11
CA ASN A 96 -1.76 7.10 -18.83
C ASN A 96 -1.36 5.98 -17.83
N MET A 97 -2.33 5.57 -17.01
CA MET A 97 -2.17 4.46 -16.10
C MET A 97 -2.15 3.14 -16.89
N VAL A 98 -1.06 2.42 -16.85
CA VAL A 98 -0.91 1.13 -17.55
C VAL A 98 -1.05 -0.07 -16.61
N GLY A 99 -1.12 0.15 -15.30
CA GLY A 99 -1.38 -0.89 -14.32
C GLY A 99 -1.36 -0.40 -12.88
N TRP A 100 -1.97 -1.19 -12.02
CA TRP A 100 -1.93 -1.06 -10.57
C TRP A 100 -1.51 -2.39 -9.96
N THR A 101 -0.61 -2.38 -9.00
CA THR A 101 -0.26 -3.58 -8.25
C THR A 101 -0.16 -3.29 -6.77
N PHE A 102 -0.84 -4.09 -5.97
CA PHE A 102 -0.85 -3.89 -4.53
C PHE A 102 -1.27 -5.16 -3.78
N GLY A 103 -0.84 -5.27 -2.52
CA GLY A 103 -1.09 -6.45 -1.72
C GLY A 103 -1.22 -6.17 -0.23
N GLY A 104 -1.61 -7.20 0.54
CA GLY A 104 -1.85 -7.05 1.98
C GLY A 104 -2.89 -5.95 2.28
N THR A 105 -3.98 -5.88 1.51
CA THR A 105 -4.84 -4.70 1.38
C THR A 105 -5.93 -4.65 2.44
N PRO A 106 -5.96 -3.60 3.30
CA PRO A 106 -7.07 -3.34 4.22
C PRO A 106 -8.29 -2.80 3.48
N ALA A 107 -8.94 -3.65 2.67
CA ALA A 107 -10.06 -3.24 1.82
C ALA A 107 -11.36 -2.94 2.58
N ASN A 108 -11.49 -3.44 3.80
CA ASN A 108 -12.58 -3.15 4.73
C ASN A 108 -12.00 -2.80 6.09
N LEU A 109 -12.10 -1.54 6.46
CA LEU A 109 -11.47 -1.03 7.69
C LEU A 109 -12.11 -1.58 8.97
N THR A 110 -13.42 -1.91 8.94
CA THR A 110 -14.07 -2.53 10.11
C THR A 110 -13.48 -3.90 10.38
N SER A 111 -13.43 -4.78 9.37
CA SER A 111 -12.86 -6.11 9.52
C SER A 111 -11.35 -6.07 9.81
N THR A 112 -10.63 -5.11 9.26
CA THR A 112 -9.20 -4.90 9.57
C THR A 112 -9.00 -4.50 11.03
N LEU A 113 -9.81 -3.59 11.55
CA LEU A 113 -9.77 -3.16 12.96
C LEU A 113 -10.06 -4.33 13.90
N GLU A 114 -11.11 -5.12 13.60
CA GLU A 114 -11.47 -6.30 14.38
C GLU A 114 -10.37 -7.36 14.36
N HIS A 115 -9.75 -7.59 13.20
CA HIS A 115 -8.65 -8.55 13.02
C HIS A 115 -7.38 -8.15 13.78
N LEU A 116 -7.01 -6.87 13.73
CA LEU A 116 -5.84 -6.33 14.44
C LEU A 116 -6.03 -6.28 15.96
N ASN A 117 -7.29 -6.20 16.41
CA ASN A 117 -7.60 -5.98 17.83
C ASN A 117 -7.13 -7.13 18.71
N GLY A 118 -6.24 -6.85 19.66
CA GLY A 118 -5.65 -7.85 20.55
C GLY A 118 -4.53 -8.68 19.91
N GLY A 119 -4.18 -8.45 18.64
CA GLY A 119 -3.09 -9.10 17.94
C GLY A 119 -1.73 -8.43 18.17
N THR A 120 -0.67 -9.03 17.64
CA THR A 120 0.71 -8.51 17.72
C THR A 120 0.84 -7.14 17.06
N ALA A 121 0.05 -6.87 16.02
CA ALA A 121 0.05 -5.64 15.23
C ALA A 121 -1.07 -4.64 15.63
N ALA A 122 -1.65 -4.78 16.84
CA ALA A 122 -2.76 -3.93 17.31
C ALA A 122 -2.41 -2.43 17.33
N GLY A 123 -1.14 -2.05 17.35
CA GLY A 123 -0.72 -0.66 17.21
C GLY A 123 -1.18 0.02 15.92
N PHE A 124 -1.28 -0.73 14.81
CA PHE A 124 -1.84 -0.19 13.55
C PHE A 124 -3.32 0.13 13.66
N ALA A 125 -4.06 -0.63 14.46
CA ALA A 125 -5.47 -0.32 14.71
C ALA A 125 -5.62 1.01 15.48
N VAL A 126 -4.74 1.28 16.46
CA VAL A 126 -4.70 2.58 17.15
C VAL A 126 -4.39 3.72 16.16
N SER A 127 -3.41 3.50 15.27
CA SER A 127 -3.05 4.49 14.24
C SER A 127 -4.20 4.74 13.26
N GLY A 128 -4.91 3.69 12.82
CA GLY A 128 -6.07 3.82 11.94
C GLY A 128 -7.21 4.61 12.60
N VAL A 129 -7.50 4.35 13.89
CA VAL A 129 -8.49 5.12 14.63
C VAL A 129 -8.07 6.58 14.73
N ALA A 130 -6.79 6.88 15.04
CA ALA A 130 -6.28 8.25 15.09
C ALA A 130 -6.45 8.97 13.75
N GLY A 131 -6.06 8.34 12.63
CA GLY A 131 -6.17 8.94 11.31
C GLY A 131 -7.62 9.20 10.88
N ILE A 132 -8.55 8.30 11.20
CA ILE A 132 -9.99 8.51 10.94
C ILE A 132 -10.55 9.66 11.80
N VAL A 133 -10.15 9.77 13.06
CA VAL A 133 -10.52 10.88 13.96
C VAL A 133 -9.96 12.20 13.42
N ASP A 134 -8.71 12.22 12.97
CA ASP A 134 -8.06 13.45 12.51
C ASP A 134 -8.62 13.93 11.16
N GLU A 135 -9.11 13.04 10.31
CA GLU A 135 -9.67 13.41 9.01
C GLU A 135 -11.16 13.75 9.06
N TYR A 136 -11.95 12.99 9.82
CA TYR A 136 -13.41 13.11 9.81
C TYR A 136 -13.90 13.85 11.04
N GLU A 137 -14.04 15.18 10.95
CA GLU A 137 -14.52 16.05 12.02
C GLU A 137 -15.78 15.51 12.74
N PRO A 138 -16.82 15.02 12.01
CA PRO A 138 -17.98 14.44 12.70
C PRO A 138 -17.66 13.21 13.56
N VAL A 139 -16.59 12.46 13.23
CA VAL A 139 -16.12 11.36 14.06
C VAL A 139 -15.35 11.88 15.27
N ALA A 140 -14.51 12.90 15.07
CA ALA A 140 -13.75 13.54 16.13
C ALA A 140 -14.68 14.08 17.24
N ASP A 141 -15.68 14.83 16.86
CA ASP A 141 -16.68 15.40 17.78
C ASP A 141 -17.48 14.32 18.53
N TRP A 142 -17.85 13.28 17.78
CA TRP A 142 -18.67 12.19 18.32
C TRP A 142 -17.90 11.28 19.28
N ILE A 143 -16.59 11.04 19.05
CA ILE A 143 -15.80 10.04 19.77
C ILE A 143 -15.17 10.63 21.05
N ASP A 144 -15.01 11.94 21.16
CA ASP A 144 -14.21 12.57 22.21
C ASP A 144 -14.70 12.25 23.64
N ASP A 145 -16.02 12.24 23.85
CA ASP A 145 -16.63 11.88 25.14
C ASP A 145 -16.63 10.37 25.41
N LYS A 146 -16.36 9.55 24.41
CA LYS A 146 -16.32 8.09 24.46
C LYS A 146 -14.92 7.55 24.70
N LEU A 147 -13.89 8.29 24.28
CA LEU A 147 -12.51 7.93 24.58
C LEU A 147 -12.25 8.05 26.09
N THR A 148 -11.67 7.00 26.66
CA THR A 148 -11.14 7.06 28.02
C THR A 148 -9.82 7.84 28.04
N HIS A 149 -9.29 8.14 29.22
CA HIS A 149 -7.96 8.73 29.34
C HIS A 149 -6.88 7.86 28.64
N LYS A 150 -6.96 6.54 28.77
CA LYS A 150 -6.07 5.59 28.11
C LYS A 150 -6.21 5.65 26.60
N GLY A 151 -7.44 5.74 26.08
CA GLY A 151 -7.70 5.89 24.64
C GLY A 151 -7.13 7.20 24.09
N LYS A 152 -7.39 8.34 24.74
CA LYS A 152 -6.84 9.64 24.33
C LYS A 152 -5.32 9.62 24.30
N HIS A 153 -4.68 9.15 25.37
CA HIS A 153 -3.22 9.01 25.44
C HIS A 153 -2.66 8.10 24.32
N ALA A 154 -3.39 7.05 23.93
CA ALA A 154 -2.94 6.17 22.85
C ALA A 154 -3.01 6.86 21.49
N LEU A 155 -4.07 7.63 21.21
CA LEU A 155 -4.16 8.42 19.97
C LEU A 155 -3.04 9.49 19.91
N ASP A 156 -2.75 10.16 21.02
CA ASP A 156 -1.67 11.14 21.09
C ASP A 156 -0.31 10.49 20.87
N PHE A 157 -0.08 9.32 21.47
CA PHE A 157 1.16 8.58 21.28
C PHE A 157 1.41 8.24 19.80
N VAL A 158 0.42 7.71 19.08
CA VAL A 158 0.61 7.31 17.66
C VAL A 158 0.80 8.50 16.73
N ARG A 159 0.28 9.68 17.10
CA ARG A 159 0.54 10.93 16.37
C ARG A 159 1.99 11.42 16.46
N GLU A 160 2.71 11.03 17.51
CA GLU A 160 4.08 11.49 17.79
C GLU A 160 5.16 10.47 17.45
N HIS A 161 4.78 9.19 17.19
CA HIS A 161 5.74 8.11 17.04
C HIS A 161 5.65 7.44 15.66
N CYS A 162 6.79 6.89 15.22
CA CYS A 162 6.88 6.12 13.98
C CYS A 162 6.44 4.66 14.20
N THR A 163 6.21 3.95 13.09
CA THR A 163 5.68 2.59 13.00
C THR A 163 6.28 1.61 14.01
N VAL A 164 7.62 1.52 14.12
CA VAL A 164 8.28 0.58 15.04
C VAL A 164 7.92 0.91 16.49
N GLY A 165 7.95 2.18 16.88
CA GLY A 165 7.57 2.60 18.23
C GLY A 165 6.12 2.27 18.57
N ILE A 166 5.23 2.41 17.59
CA ILE A 166 3.80 2.12 17.73
C ILE A 166 3.55 0.62 17.92
N VAL A 167 4.14 -0.21 17.06
CA VAL A 167 3.98 -1.68 17.13
C VAL A 167 4.55 -2.22 18.43
N LEU A 168 5.71 -1.75 18.87
CA LEU A 168 6.32 -2.16 20.14
C LEU A 168 5.57 -1.67 21.38
N ARG A 169 4.81 -0.58 21.25
CA ARG A 169 4.04 0.01 22.40
C ARG A 169 2.71 -0.68 22.64
N TYR A 170 2.05 -1.17 21.57
CA TYR A 170 0.68 -1.66 21.65
C TYR A 170 0.49 -3.11 21.15
N PRO A 171 1.44 -4.07 21.37
CA PRO A 171 1.18 -5.44 21.04
C PRO A 171 0.06 -5.98 21.93
N PHE A 172 -0.76 -6.88 21.41
CA PHE A 172 -1.86 -7.54 22.13
C PHE A 172 -2.86 -6.60 22.81
N THR A 173 -2.93 -5.36 22.34
CA THR A 173 -3.83 -4.35 22.93
C THR A 173 -5.24 -4.51 22.41
N ASN A 174 -6.20 -4.73 23.31
CA ASN A 174 -7.63 -4.72 22.98
C ASN A 174 -8.14 -3.27 22.97
N ILE A 175 -8.10 -2.62 21.80
CA ILE A 175 -8.55 -1.23 21.63
C ILE A 175 -10.08 -1.11 21.58
N LEU A 176 -10.78 -2.21 21.31
CA LEU A 176 -12.25 -2.28 21.34
C LEU A 176 -12.79 -2.63 22.74
N SER A 177 -11.99 -2.47 23.80
CA SER A 177 -12.42 -2.66 25.17
C SER A 177 -12.91 -1.36 25.80
N ASP A 178 -13.74 -1.47 26.83
CA ASP A 178 -14.22 -0.33 27.62
C ASP A 178 -13.08 0.45 28.30
N SER A 179 -11.92 -0.18 28.46
CA SER A 179 -10.73 0.51 28.99
C SER A 179 -10.13 1.52 28.01
N PHE A 180 -10.41 1.39 26.72
CA PHE A 180 -9.97 2.32 25.66
C PHE A 180 -11.07 3.27 25.21
N MET A 181 -12.26 2.72 24.95
CA MET A 181 -13.43 3.46 24.48
C MET A 181 -14.66 2.96 25.25
N LYS A 182 -15.40 3.85 25.88
CA LYS A 182 -16.69 3.52 26.52
C LYS A 182 -17.59 2.85 25.49
N HIS A 183 -18.22 1.75 25.87
CA HIS A 183 -19.01 0.87 24.99
C HIS A 183 -18.22 0.05 23.97
N GLY A 184 -16.90 0.14 23.97
CA GLY A 184 -15.98 -0.74 23.23
C GLY A 184 -16.39 -1.00 21.78
N ALA A 185 -16.47 -2.29 21.38
CA ALA A 185 -16.81 -2.69 20.00
C ALA A 185 -18.21 -2.23 19.55
N GLN A 186 -19.13 -1.92 20.46
CA GLN A 186 -20.48 -1.46 20.09
C GLN A 186 -20.44 -0.11 19.35
N LEU A 187 -19.39 0.68 19.53
CA LEU A 187 -19.20 1.94 18.83
C LEU A 187 -19.12 1.77 17.30
N LEU A 188 -18.60 0.65 16.83
CA LEU A 188 -18.54 0.34 15.39
C LEU A 188 -19.95 0.18 14.77
N GLN A 189 -20.94 -0.14 15.57
CA GLN A 189 -22.33 -0.28 15.15
C GLN A 189 -23.10 1.05 15.12
N SER A 190 -22.51 2.14 15.62
CA SER A 190 -23.15 3.46 15.59
C SER A 190 -23.40 3.97 14.16
N PRO A 191 -24.47 4.74 13.93
CA PRO A 191 -24.79 5.25 12.58
C PRO A 191 -23.64 6.06 11.96
N ILE A 192 -22.91 6.84 12.77
CA ILE A 192 -21.80 7.67 12.28
C ILE A 192 -20.61 6.81 11.82
N MET A 193 -20.23 5.81 12.61
CA MET A 193 -19.13 4.91 12.25
C MET A 193 -19.48 4.05 11.04
N LYS A 194 -20.70 3.50 10.99
CA LYS A 194 -21.17 2.77 9.81
C LYS A 194 -21.16 3.64 8.55
N LYS A 195 -21.59 4.90 8.66
CA LYS A 195 -21.57 5.82 7.54
C LYS A 195 -20.15 6.09 7.06
N VAL A 196 -19.24 6.47 7.95
CA VAL A 196 -17.86 6.81 7.58
C VAL A 196 -17.10 5.58 7.09
N LEU A 197 -17.05 4.49 7.88
CA LEU A 197 -16.35 3.26 7.50
C LEU A 197 -16.95 2.63 6.24
N GLY A 198 -18.26 2.74 6.03
CA GLY A 198 -18.93 2.27 4.81
C GLY A 198 -18.45 2.97 3.55
N THR A 199 -18.09 4.26 3.63
CA THR A 199 -17.52 5.00 2.49
C THR A 199 -16.06 4.65 2.21
N LEU A 200 -15.42 3.94 3.13
CA LEU A 200 -14.00 3.55 3.08
C LEU A 200 -13.81 2.06 2.74
N ASN A 201 -14.86 1.38 2.34
CA ASN A 201 -14.79 -0.01 1.88
C ASN A 201 -14.58 -0.05 0.37
N MET A 202 -13.50 -0.69 -0.08
CA MET A 202 -13.17 -0.82 -1.51
C MET A 202 -14.12 -1.77 -2.24
N GLY A 203 -14.31 -1.54 -3.52
CA GLY A 203 -15.11 -2.40 -4.40
C GLY A 203 -16.63 -2.32 -4.20
N MET A 204 -17.13 -1.39 -3.38
CA MET A 204 -18.56 -1.30 -3.08
C MET A 204 -19.37 -0.58 -4.17
N ARG A 205 -18.72 0.28 -4.94
CA ARG A 205 -19.39 1.15 -5.91
C ARG A 205 -18.91 0.86 -7.33
N PRO A 206 -19.83 0.64 -8.30
CA PRO A 206 -19.46 0.37 -9.69
C PRO A 206 -18.73 1.56 -10.36
N ASP A 207 -19.04 2.79 -9.97
CA ASP A 207 -18.39 4.02 -10.47
C ASP A 207 -16.96 4.21 -9.90
N GLU A 208 -16.56 3.41 -8.93
CA GLU A 208 -15.22 3.40 -8.33
C GLU A 208 -14.46 2.10 -8.69
N THR A 209 -14.55 1.72 -9.97
CA THR A 209 -13.91 0.51 -10.50
C THR A 209 -12.65 0.89 -11.28
N PRO A 210 -11.48 0.28 -10.99
CA PRO A 210 -10.25 0.50 -11.75
C PRO A 210 -10.43 0.25 -13.24
N LYS A 211 -9.85 1.10 -14.09
CA LYS A 211 -9.85 0.94 -15.55
C LYS A 211 -8.57 0.32 -16.10
N ALA A 212 -7.43 0.63 -15.47
CA ALA A 212 -6.18 -0.01 -15.83
C ALA A 212 -6.06 -1.40 -15.16
N PRO A 213 -5.34 -2.35 -15.77
CA PRO A 213 -5.11 -3.69 -15.22
C PRO A 213 -4.64 -3.69 -13.78
N VAL A 214 -5.17 -4.59 -12.96
CA VAL A 214 -4.82 -4.72 -11.55
C VAL A 214 -4.20 -6.09 -11.27
N TYR A 215 -3.01 -6.10 -10.70
CA TYR A 215 -2.43 -7.26 -10.04
C TYR A 215 -2.53 -7.08 -8.54
N MET A 216 -3.45 -7.79 -7.90
CA MET A 216 -3.65 -7.75 -6.46
C MET A 216 -3.24 -9.09 -5.85
N PHE A 217 -2.56 -9.06 -4.71
CA PHE A 217 -2.04 -10.27 -4.09
C PHE A 217 -2.17 -10.25 -2.56
N HIS A 218 -2.35 -11.43 -1.96
CA HIS A 218 -2.56 -11.55 -0.52
C HIS A 218 -2.17 -12.94 0.01
N ALA A 219 -1.59 -12.99 1.21
CA ALA A 219 -1.42 -14.26 1.89
C ALA A 219 -2.74 -14.74 2.50
N LYS A 220 -3.05 -16.04 2.36
CA LYS A 220 -4.25 -16.62 2.97
C LYS A 220 -4.23 -16.55 4.50
N LEU A 221 -3.04 -16.70 5.08
CA LEU A 221 -2.80 -16.69 6.51
C LEU A 221 -2.15 -15.38 6.97
N ASP A 222 -2.50 -14.25 6.33
CA ASP A 222 -2.02 -12.93 6.73
C ASP A 222 -2.46 -12.61 8.17
N GLU A 223 -1.48 -12.45 9.06
CA GLU A 223 -1.70 -12.22 10.49
C GLU A 223 -2.00 -10.76 10.83
N VAL A 224 -1.88 -9.85 9.86
CA VAL A 224 -2.10 -8.41 10.05
C VAL A 224 -3.37 -7.94 9.37
N ILE A 225 -3.60 -8.35 8.11
CA ILE A 225 -4.73 -7.89 7.30
C ILE A 225 -5.62 -9.07 6.90
N PRO A 226 -6.95 -9.00 7.16
CA PRO A 226 -7.84 -10.11 6.86
C PRO A 226 -7.97 -10.35 5.35
N TYR A 227 -7.62 -11.54 4.91
CA TYR A 227 -7.65 -11.98 3.52
C TYR A 227 -9.01 -11.75 2.84
N ASP A 228 -10.11 -12.15 3.51
CA ASP A 228 -11.44 -12.17 2.89
C ASP A 228 -11.89 -10.79 2.39
N SER A 229 -11.53 -9.73 3.10
CA SER A 229 -11.90 -8.37 2.70
C SER A 229 -11.22 -7.93 1.39
N ALA A 230 -9.95 -8.28 1.22
CA ALA A 230 -9.19 -8.00 0.02
C ALA A 230 -9.70 -8.82 -1.17
N HIS A 231 -9.92 -10.12 -0.98
CA HIS A 231 -10.49 -11.00 -1.99
C HIS A 231 -11.87 -10.53 -2.47
N HIS A 232 -12.76 -10.18 -1.53
CA HIS A 232 -14.09 -9.67 -1.87
C HIS A 232 -14.03 -8.35 -2.64
N ALA A 233 -13.11 -7.44 -2.32
CA ALA A 233 -12.94 -6.19 -3.06
C ALA A 233 -12.49 -6.46 -4.50
N ALA A 234 -11.47 -7.30 -4.68
CA ALA A 234 -10.98 -7.71 -6.00
C ALA A 234 -12.09 -8.34 -6.85
N LYS A 235 -12.84 -9.28 -6.26
CA LYS A 235 -13.95 -9.93 -6.95
C LYS A 235 -15.05 -8.94 -7.38
N ARG A 236 -15.44 -8.01 -6.51
CA ARG A 236 -16.45 -6.99 -6.85
C ARG A 236 -15.98 -6.07 -7.97
N TRP A 237 -14.73 -5.62 -7.96
CA TRP A 237 -14.18 -4.85 -9.08
C TRP A 237 -14.23 -5.65 -10.39
N GLY A 238 -13.89 -6.95 -10.35
CA GLY A 238 -14.03 -7.83 -11.51
C GLY A 238 -15.48 -7.97 -11.96
N ASP A 239 -16.43 -8.15 -11.04
CA ASP A 239 -17.87 -8.20 -11.32
C ASP A 239 -18.37 -6.85 -11.93
N HIS A 240 -17.72 -5.74 -11.64
CA HIS A 240 -17.97 -4.41 -12.23
C HIS A 240 -17.16 -4.16 -13.53
N GLY A 241 -16.45 -5.16 -14.04
CA GLY A 241 -15.77 -5.13 -15.34
C GLY A 241 -14.32 -4.65 -15.32
N ALA A 242 -13.64 -4.67 -14.17
CA ALA A 242 -12.20 -4.46 -14.11
C ALA A 242 -11.42 -5.73 -14.52
N ASP A 243 -10.25 -5.54 -15.13
CA ASP A 243 -9.29 -6.61 -15.42
C ASP A 243 -8.39 -6.82 -14.20
N ILE A 244 -8.63 -7.90 -13.44
CA ILE A 244 -7.97 -8.16 -12.16
C ILE A 244 -7.43 -9.58 -12.08
N LEU A 245 -6.13 -9.71 -11.88
CA LEU A 245 -5.51 -10.93 -11.37
C LEU A 245 -5.37 -10.82 -9.86
N PHE A 246 -6.12 -11.65 -9.11
CA PHE A 246 -5.97 -11.80 -7.68
C PHE A 246 -5.16 -13.07 -7.38
N GLU A 247 -3.97 -12.91 -6.82
CA GLU A 247 -3.10 -14.05 -6.45
C GLU A 247 -3.14 -14.29 -4.95
N GLU A 248 -3.62 -15.47 -4.57
CA GLU A 248 -3.68 -15.97 -3.20
C GLU A 248 -2.44 -16.81 -2.91
N PHE A 249 -1.72 -16.48 -1.85
CA PHE A 249 -0.58 -17.27 -1.37
C PHE A 249 -0.99 -18.13 -0.18
N THR A 250 -0.82 -19.47 -0.33
CA THR A 250 -1.23 -20.46 0.66
C THR A 250 -0.07 -21.12 1.41
N GLY A 251 1.17 -20.87 1.02
CA GLY A 251 2.36 -21.45 1.66
C GLY A 251 2.52 -21.02 3.13
N LEU A 252 2.99 -21.94 3.97
CA LEU A 252 3.14 -21.71 5.40
C LEU A 252 4.10 -20.58 5.79
N VAL A 253 5.01 -20.20 4.88
CA VAL A 253 5.95 -19.09 5.08
C VAL A 253 5.38 -17.75 4.60
N MET A 254 4.18 -17.76 4.03
CA MET A 254 3.51 -16.61 3.46
C MET A 254 2.66 -15.92 4.53
N GLY A 255 3.27 -15.05 5.32
CA GLY A 255 2.60 -14.10 6.22
C GLY A 255 2.59 -12.70 5.64
N HIS A 256 2.19 -11.70 6.43
CA HIS A 256 2.06 -10.33 5.95
C HIS A 256 3.37 -9.78 5.33
N ALA A 257 4.43 -9.69 6.12
CA ALA A 257 5.69 -9.11 5.66
C ALA A 257 6.42 -9.97 4.62
N SER A 258 6.41 -11.31 4.79
CA SER A 258 7.09 -12.23 3.87
C SER A 258 6.45 -12.23 2.48
N THR A 259 5.14 -12.05 2.39
CA THR A 259 4.43 -11.99 1.10
C THR A 259 4.90 -10.80 0.25
N GLU A 260 5.10 -9.63 0.83
CA GLU A 260 5.61 -8.48 0.08
C GLU A 260 7.00 -8.77 -0.52
N LEU A 261 7.91 -9.32 0.30
CA LEU A 261 9.27 -9.62 -0.14
C LEU A 261 9.34 -10.72 -1.18
N LEU A 262 8.68 -11.85 -0.90
CA LEU A 262 8.76 -13.04 -1.75
C LEU A 262 8.01 -12.85 -3.06
N ASN A 263 6.99 -11.99 -3.09
CA ASN A 263 6.23 -11.68 -4.31
C ASN A 263 6.82 -10.53 -5.12
N LEU A 264 7.85 -9.85 -4.67
CA LEU A 264 8.47 -8.75 -5.42
C LEU A 264 8.87 -9.13 -6.86
N PRO A 265 9.37 -10.33 -7.17
CA PRO A 265 9.64 -10.75 -8.54
C PRO A 265 8.40 -10.71 -9.44
N ASN A 266 7.23 -11.18 -8.97
CA ASN A 266 5.99 -11.11 -9.73
C ASN A 266 5.53 -9.66 -9.94
N VAL A 267 5.67 -8.81 -8.92
CA VAL A 267 5.41 -7.37 -9.02
C VAL A 267 6.26 -6.73 -10.11
N LEU A 268 7.57 -7.02 -10.15
CA LEU A 268 8.47 -6.51 -11.20
C LEU A 268 8.12 -7.03 -12.59
N LEU A 269 7.74 -8.31 -12.69
CA LEU A 269 7.28 -8.89 -13.97
C LEU A 269 6.01 -8.20 -14.46
N PHE A 270 5.03 -8.00 -13.57
CA PHE A 270 3.82 -7.25 -13.90
C PHE A 270 4.17 -5.84 -14.38
N MET A 271 5.03 -5.11 -13.67
CA MET A 271 5.46 -3.77 -14.07
C MET A 271 6.11 -3.77 -15.47
N ARG A 272 7.06 -4.66 -15.72
CA ARG A 272 7.72 -4.80 -17.03
C ARG A 272 6.72 -5.10 -18.16
N ASP A 273 5.79 -6.01 -17.89
CA ASP A 273 4.79 -6.42 -18.88
C ASP A 273 3.81 -5.29 -19.21
N ARG A 274 3.37 -4.53 -18.18
CA ARG A 274 2.53 -3.34 -18.40
C ARG A 274 3.26 -2.23 -19.14
N MET A 275 4.51 -1.93 -18.75
CA MET A 275 5.32 -0.92 -19.42
C MET A 275 5.62 -1.28 -20.87
N SER A 276 5.81 -2.57 -21.19
CA SER A 276 6.03 -3.05 -22.56
C SER A 276 4.75 -3.18 -23.39
N GLY A 277 3.57 -2.99 -22.79
CA GLY A 277 2.28 -3.09 -23.49
C GLY A 277 1.85 -4.53 -23.80
N LYS A 278 2.38 -5.54 -23.10
CA LYS A 278 1.91 -6.92 -23.27
C LYS A 278 0.43 -7.05 -22.90
N PRO A 279 -0.34 -7.96 -23.49
CA PRO A 279 -1.72 -8.23 -23.09
C PRO A 279 -1.84 -8.61 -21.61
N PHE A 280 -2.98 -8.33 -21.01
CA PHE A 280 -3.35 -8.77 -19.67
C PHE A 280 -4.62 -9.63 -19.76
N ILE A 281 -4.96 -10.30 -18.67
CA ILE A 281 -6.23 -11.03 -18.57
C ILE A 281 -7.42 -10.08 -18.73
N HIS A 282 -8.55 -10.61 -19.15
CA HIS A 282 -9.83 -9.90 -19.16
C HIS A 282 -10.72 -10.41 -18.03
N GLY A 283 -11.30 -9.46 -17.28
CA GLY A 283 -12.18 -9.75 -16.16
C GLY A 283 -11.40 -10.18 -14.91
N TYR A 284 -12.02 -11.03 -14.11
CA TYR A 284 -11.47 -11.47 -12.83
C TYR A 284 -10.87 -12.87 -12.94
N GLU A 285 -9.61 -13.00 -12.54
CA GLU A 285 -8.92 -14.28 -12.37
C GLU A 285 -8.42 -14.41 -10.94
N HIS A 286 -8.68 -15.56 -10.32
CA HIS A 286 -8.17 -15.94 -9.01
C HIS A 286 -7.14 -17.06 -9.15
N LYS A 287 -5.90 -16.75 -8.86
CA LYS A 287 -4.77 -17.68 -8.93
C LYS A 287 -4.35 -18.09 -7.51
N HIS A 288 -4.09 -19.38 -7.32
CA HIS A 288 -3.53 -19.93 -6.09
C HIS A 288 -2.07 -20.30 -6.31
N THR A 289 -1.23 -19.88 -5.38
CA THR A 289 0.22 -20.15 -5.41
C THR A 289 0.68 -20.47 -4.00
N ASP A 290 1.36 -21.60 -3.80
CA ASP A 290 1.87 -21.94 -2.49
C ASP A 290 3.07 -21.05 -2.11
N ASN A 291 4.00 -20.90 -3.05
CA ASN A 291 5.18 -20.07 -2.86
C ASN A 291 5.64 -19.49 -4.21
N PRO A 292 5.78 -18.15 -4.34
CA PRO A 292 6.29 -17.54 -5.57
C PRO A 292 7.69 -17.99 -5.95
N LEU A 293 8.46 -18.55 -5.01
CA LEU A 293 9.80 -19.09 -5.26
C LEU A 293 9.79 -20.47 -5.95
N GLU A 294 8.63 -21.06 -6.17
CA GLU A 294 8.50 -22.35 -6.88
C GLU A 294 8.48 -22.18 -8.40
N ASP A 295 8.27 -20.98 -8.91
CA ASP A 295 8.35 -20.71 -10.36
C ASP A 295 9.78 -20.29 -10.77
N PRO A 296 10.54 -21.18 -11.45
CA PRO A 296 11.90 -20.88 -11.89
C PRO A 296 11.97 -19.70 -12.86
N GLY A 297 10.91 -19.47 -13.64
CA GLY A 297 10.82 -18.34 -14.56
C GLY A 297 10.69 -17.00 -13.85
N VAL A 298 9.95 -16.97 -12.75
CA VAL A 298 9.81 -15.82 -11.89
C VAL A 298 11.12 -15.54 -11.17
N ILE A 299 11.76 -16.57 -10.63
CA ILE A 299 13.06 -16.47 -9.95
C ILE A 299 14.11 -15.88 -10.92
N ALA A 300 14.27 -16.48 -12.10
CA ALA A 300 15.31 -16.08 -13.06
C ALA A 300 15.14 -14.63 -13.55
N LYS A 301 13.90 -14.16 -13.70
CA LYS A 301 13.60 -12.83 -14.25
C LYS A 301 13.47 -11.74 -13.18
N GLY A 302 13.00 -12.09 -12.00
CA GLY A 302 12.73 -11.13 -10.91
C GLY A 302 13.85 -11.04 -9.88
N PHE A 303 14.41 -12.19 -9.48
CA PHE A 303 15.48 -12.22 -8.46
C PHE A 303 16.82 -11.66 -8.92
N GLY A 304 17.10 -11.63 -10.22
CA GLY A 304 18.33 -11.02 -10.73
C GLY A 304 18.47 -9.56 -10.27
N ALA A 305 17.40 -8.79 -10.41
CA ALA A 305 17.38 -7.38 -9.97
C ALA A 305 17.44 -7.24 -8.44
N LEU A 306 16.71 -8.08 -7.71
CA LEU A 306 16.73 -8.10 -6.25
C LEU A 306 18.09 -8.54 -5.70
N ALA A 307 18.69 -9.61 -6.24
CA ALA A 307 20.02 -10.08 -5.87
C ALA A 307 21.10 -9.03 -6.16
N GLU A 308 21.02 -8.35 -7.29
CA GLU A 308 21.92 -7.23 -7.61
C GLU A 308 21.74 -6.07 -6.64
N THR A 309 20.50 -5.76 -6.25
CA THR A 309 20.20 -4.70 -5.27
C THR A 309 20.75 -5.07 -3.89
N ILE A 310 20.55 -6.30 -3.43
CA ILE A 310 21.08 -6.79 -2.16
C ILE A 310 22.62 -6.77 -2.19
N LYS A 311 23.23 -7.26 -3.26
CA LYS A 311 24.69 -7.22 -3.45
C LYS A 311 25.22 -5.78 -3.38
N ASN A 312 24.57 -4.87 -4.11
CA ASN A 312 24.94 -3.45 -4.10
C ASN A 312 24.76 -2.80 -2.71
N ALA A 313 23.76 -3.22 -1.94
CA ALA A 313 23.55 -2.76 -0.57
C ALA A 313 24.61 -3.31 0.41
N ILE A 314 25.08 -4.55 0.20
CA ILE A 314 26.15 -5.16 0.99
C ILE A 314 27.51 -4.51 0.64
N ASP A 315 27.77 -4.31 -0.64
CA ASP A 315 29.05 -3.73 -1.12
C ASP A 315 29.14 -2.22 -0.85
N ASN A 316 28.03 -1.56 -0.62
CA ASN A 316 27.96 -0.11 -0.35
C ASN A 316 27.20 0.10 0.95
N THR A 317 27.87 0.66 1.95
CA THR A 317 27.18 1.11 3.18
C THR A 317 26.03 2.05 2.83
N VAL A 318 24.89 1.87 3.51
CA VAL A 318 23.71 2.74 3.40
C VAL A 318 24.12 4.22 3.47
N GLY A 319 23.80 4.98 2.43
CA GLY A 319 24.25 6.38 2.27
C GLY A 319 25.36 6.58 1.23
N MET A 320 26.17 5.58 0.91
CA MET A 320 27.13 5.63 -0.21
C MET A 320 26.60 4.98 -1.49
N GLY A 321 25.55 4.17 -1.40
CA GLY A 321 24.81 3.62 -2.56
C GLY A 321 24.30 4.70 -3.52
N ASP A 322 24.08 5.91 -3.01
CA ASP A 322 23.78 7.09 -3.81
C ASP A 322 24.76 7.35 -4.96
N LYS A 323 26.05 7.10 -4.78
CA LYS A 323 27.05 7.34 -5.85
C LYS A 323 26.91 6.33 -6.98
N HIS A 324 26.68 5.07 -6.64
CA HIS A 324 26.54 3.99 -7.63
C HIS A 324 25.21 4.08 -8.37
N MET A 325 24.12 4.39 -7.65
CA MET A 325 22.82 4.64 -8.26
C MET A 325 22.84 5.89 -9.15
N LYS A 326 23.41 6.99 -8.71
CA LYS A 326 23.59 8.19 -9.54
C LYS A 326 24.34 7.87 -10.83
N ALA A 327 25.45 7.11 -10.73
CA ALA A 327 26.20 6.68 -11.91
C ALA A 327 25.39 5.80 -12.87
N LYS A 328 24.60 4.85 -12.36
CA LYS A 328 23.68 4.01 -13.17
C LYS A 328 22.57 4.84 -13.82
N ILE A 329 21.96 5.77 -13.10
CA ILE A 329 20.94 6.68 -13.62
C ILE A 329 21.52 7.55 -14.72
N GLU A 330 22.71 8.12 -14.53
CA GLU A 330 23.40 8.90 -15.55
C GLU A 330 23.76 8.06 -16.79
N GLN A 331 24.21 6.83 -16.60
CA GLN A 331 24.51 5.91 -17.70
C GLN A 331 23.25 5.50 -18.49
N SER A 332 22.14 5.28 -17.81
CA SER A 332 20.83 5.01 -18.41
C SER A 332 20.30 6.22 -19.19
N ARG A 333 20.45 7.45 -18.64
CA ARG A 333 20.11 8.70 -19.34
C ARG A 333 20.94 8.89 -20.61
N ARG A 334 22.25 8.64 -20.57
CA ARG A 334 23.14 8.74 -21.76
C ARG A 334 22.75 7.76 -22.85
N ARG A 335 22.32 6.54 -22.51
CA ARG A 335 21.85 5.54 -23.50
C ARG A 335 20.54 5.94 -24.20
N ARG A 336 19.66 6.69 -23.52
CA ARG A 336 18.39 7.19 -24.10
C ARG A 336 18.56 8.45 -24.96
N ILE A 337 19.67 9.19 -24.85
CA ILE A 337 19.95 10.36 -25.67
C ILE A 337 20.63 9.97 -26.97
N VAL A 338 21.19 8.75 -27.07
CA VAL A 338 21.92 8.23 -28.24
C VAL A 338 21.09 7.23 -29.06
N SER A 339 19.89 6.85 -28.57
CA SER A 339 18.89 6.06 -29.32
C SER A 339 17.73 6.94 -29.76
#